data_8fe7c6a19c974436738ba7c8a56b8ec0
#
_entry.id   8fe7c6a19c974436738ba7c8a56b8ec0
#
_cell.length_a   1.000
_cell.length_b   1.000
_cell.length_c   1.000
_cell.angle_alpha   90.00
_cell.angle_beta   90.00
_cell.angle_gamma   90.00
#
_symmetry.space_group_name_H-M   'P 1'
#
loop_
_entity.id
_entity.type
_entity.pdbx_description
1 polymer ?
#
loop_
_entity_poly.entity_id
_entity_poly.type
_entity_poly.pdbx_seq_one_letter_code
_entity_poly.pdbx_strand_id
1 'polypeptide(L)'
;MKLPYLLVITSLLAFACSTLTETEMAQAPEDSVAVAEEPYRLAYHFSPEKNWMNDPNGLVYHNGKYHLFYQYNPKGTTWGNMSWGHATTEDLVHWTRRPLAIPMDGEKMIFSGSAVVDKNNTSGLCDSDDGGCLVAIYTAHLPDLQTQALAYSNDDGETWTQYEGNPVLDEGMKDFRDPKVFWYEPKQAWLMALAIPQEHKIRFYESPNLKDWKRLSEFGPEGFVDGIWECPDLFELPVEGGEGSQWVLIVSYNTDSIGSAMQYFVGDFNGTTFTNANTDDLILTVDEGRDFYAGVTWNNVPDDRRLMIGWFNNWAYGQEIPTSGWHSAQSLVRSLHLQQFPEGVRLVQRPVEEQNTLRQAARHFENAQVNEGDDFLSVENVRGNQLEIVAEFVYRAIETPAEAEQLASEFGLKVFEGEGQETVIGYDVASQSLFVDRTQSGDTTFSDNFATHTIKLMPSDDGIVRLRVFVDRSSVEVFGNDGYVAMSNRIFPDQAKNGVEVYAIGGPVTLRSLDIYPLKGIWGGSMARADSSGQ
;
A
#
# COMPACT_ATOMS: atom_id res chain seq x y z
N MET A 1 71.41 -68.73 32.45
CA MET A 1 71.34 -70.20 32.37
C MET A 1 69.93 -70.62 32.07
N LYS A 2 69.79 -71.29 30.94
CA LYS A 2 68.61 -72.02 30.43
C LYS A 2 67.34 -71.22 29.94
N LEU A 3 67.30 -71.00 28.62
CA LEU A 3 66.10 -71.19 27.80
C LEU A 3 65.48 -72.57 28.01
N PRO A 4 64.20 -72.82 27.74
CA PRO A 4 63.86 -73.17 26.34
C PRO A 4 62.42 -72.81 25.81
N TYR A 5 62.43 -72.79 24.48
CA TYR A 5 61.46 -73.25 23.46
C TYR A 5 60.00 -72.74 23.43
N LEU A 6 59.73 -71.94 22.55
CA LEU A 6 58.99 -71.91 21.27
C LEU A 6 58.02 -73.06 20.97
N LEU A 7 56.79 -72.75 20.81
CA LEU A 7 55.86 -73.52 19.97
C LEU A 7 54.99 -72.57 19.13
N VAL A 8 55.25 -72.64 17.83
CA VAL A 8 54.42 -71.98 16.79
C VAL A 8 53.22 -72.82 16.49
N ILE A 9 52.03 -72.27 16.57
CA ILE A 9 50.82 -72.82 15.95
C ILE A 9 50.32 -71.84 14.95
N THR A 10 50.50 -72.16 13.67
CA THR A 10 49.87 -71.53 12.52
C THR A 10 48.43 -71.97 12.41
N SER A 11 47.52 -71.04 12.56
CA SER A 11 46.11 -71.23 12.14
C SER A 11 45.81 -70.29 11.00
N LEU A 12 45.52 -70.90 9.85
CA LEU A 12 44.93 -70.19 8.71
C LEU A 12 43.55 -69.65 9.12
N LEU A 13 43.38 -68.35 8.98
CA LEU A 13 42.05 -67.75 8.97
C LEU A 13 41.77 -67.22 7.57
N ALA A 14 40.77 -67.81 6.93
CA ALA A 14 40.23 -67.40 5.64
C ALA A 14 39.66 -65.96 5.73
N PHE A 15 40.14 -65.07 4.86
CA PHE A 15 39.54 -63.77 4.64
C PHE A 15 38.20 -63.95 3.92
N ALA A 16 37.09 -63.75 4.59
CA ALA A 16 35.84 -63.48 3.96
C ALA A 16 35.79 -61.98 3.65
N CYS A 17 35.85 -61.63 2.37
CA CYS A 17 35.61 -60.32 1.85
C CYS A 17 34.11 -59.98 1.96
N SER A 18 33.72 -59.31 3.03
CA SER A 18 32.40 -58.65 3.11
C SER A 18 32.52 -57.24 2.54
N THR A 19 31.91 -57.04 1.41
CA THR A 19 31.63 -55.73 0.84
C THR A 19 30.79 -54.93 1.85
N LEU A 20 31.42 -53.95 2.49
CA LEU A 20 30.72 -52.89 3.21
C LEU A 20 30.03 -52.02 2.14
N THR A 21 28.71 -52.15 2.05
CA THR A 21 27.87 -51.19 1.43
C THR A 21 28.07 -49.84 2.15
N GLU A 22 28.54 -48.85 1.42
CA GLU A 22 28.49 -47.46 1.86
C GLU A 22 27.02 -47.13 2.22
N THR A 23 26.75 -47.07 3.50
CA THR A 23 25.53 -46.42 3.99
C THR A 23 25.71 -44.95 3.70
N GLU A 24 24.96 -44.44 2.72
CA GLU A 24 24.74 -43.00 2.56
C GLU A 24 24.40 -42.44 3.95
N MET A 25 25.35 -41.70 4.50
CA MET A 25 25.01 -40.80 5.61
C MET A 25 24.11 -39.75 4.97
N ALA A 26 22.83 -39.85 5.28
CA ALA A 26 21.90 -38.76 5.04
C ALA A 26 22.53 -37.51 5.64
N GLN A 27 22.95 -36.58 4.78
CA GLN A 27 23.27 -35.23 5.20
C GLN A 27 22.03 -34.73 5.97
N ALA A 28 22.24 -34.38 7.24
CA ALA A 28 21.26 -33.59 7.96
C ALA A 28 20.88 -32.40 7.07
N PRO A 29 19.61 -32.01 6.99
CA PRO A 29 19.21 -30.84 6.24
C PRO A 29 20.11 -29.68 6.73
N GLU A 30 20.81 -29.05 5.79
CA GLU A 30 21.53 -27.80 6.04
C GLU A 30 20.60 -26.91 6.85
N ASP A 31 21.06 -26.52 8.03
CA ASP A 31 20.40 -25.61 8.91
C ASP A 31 19.71 -24.54 8.07
N SER A 32 18.39 -24.49 8.16
CA SER A 32 17.66 -23.30 7.79
C SER A 32 18.30 -22.19 8.63
N VAL A 33 19.19 -21.42 8.02
CA VAL A 33 19.64 -20.16 8.57
C VAL A 33 18.34 -19.42 8.88
N ALA A 34 18.01 -19.34 10.17
CA ALA A 34 16.91 -18.49 10.62
C ALA A 34 17.23 -17.13 10.00
N VAL A 35 16.46 -16.72 9.03
CA VAL A 35 16.55 -15.38 8.45
C VAL A 35 16.38 -14.50 9.67
N ALA A 36 17.45 -13.79 10.05
CA ALA A 36 17.41 -12.86 11.17
C ALA A 36 16.18 -11.99 10.93
N GLU A 37 15.21 -12.00 11.84
CA GLU A 37 13.98 -11.27 11.66
C GLU A 37 14.36 -9.82 11.40
N GLU A 38 14.11 -9.34 10.20
CA GLU A 38 14.38 -7.96 9.83
C GLU A 38 13.46 -7.09 10.70
N PRO A 39 13.98 -6.22 11.58
CA PRO A 39 13.18 -5.57 12.61
C PRO A 39 12.02 -4.74 12.05
N TYR A 40 12.18 -4.22 10.82
CA TYR A 40 11.22 -3.33 10.18
C TYR A 40 10.42 -3.98 9.04
N ARG A 41 10.60 -5.30 8.82
CA ARG A 41 9.82 -6.02 7.81
C ARG A 41 8.36 -6.04 8.22
N LEU A 42 7.51 -5.41 7.41
CA LEU A 42 6.07 -5.38 7.65
C LEU A 42 5.50 -6.80 7.63
N ALA A 43 4.64 -7.09 8.60
CA ALA A 43 4.13 -8.43 8.81
C ALA A 43 2.91 -8.74 7.93
N TYR A 44 2.08 -7.74 7.65
CA TYR A 44 0.84 -7.92 6.89
C TYR A 44 0.63 -6.90 5.77
N HIS A 45 1.58 -6.01 5.51
CA HIS A 45 1.61 -5.20 4.29
C HIS A 45 2.43 -5.88 3.21
N PHE A 46 2.09 -5.61 1.94
CA PHE A 46 2.91 -6.06 0.83
C PHE A 46 4.23 -5.28 0.80
N SER A 47 5.35 -6.01 0.77
CA SER A 47 6.69 -5.45 0.56
C SER A 47 7.49 -6.36 -0.38
N PRO A 48 8.47 -5.83 -1.12
CA PRO A 48 9.31 -6.65 -1.98
C PRO A 48 10.16 -7.61 -1.13
N GLU A 49 10.54 -8.75 -1.67
CA GLU A 49 11.46 -9.65 -0.98
C GLU A 49 12.81 -8.97 -0.71
N LYS A 50 13.27 -8.22 -1.70
CA LYS A 50 14.51 -7.45 -1.69
C LYS A 50 14.40 -6.23 -2.61
N ASN A 51 15.36 -5.33 -2.55
CA ASN A 51 15.54 -4.20 -3.45
C ASN A 51 14.49 -3.08 -3.27
N TRP A 52 14.49 -2.13 -4.20
CA TRP A 52 13.59 -0.99 -4.21
C TRP A 52 12.25 -1.30 -4.86
N MET A 53 11.18 -0.78 -4.29
CA MET A 53 9.84 -0.75 -4.86
C MET A 53 9.24 0.64 -4.66
N ASN A 54 8.43 1.12 -5.64
CA ASN A 54 7.58 2.29 -5.47
C ASN A 54 6.17 2.07 -6.01
N ASP A 55 5.66 2.87 -6.91
CA ASP A 55 4.25 2.95 -7.36
C ASP A 55 3.61 1.60 -7.62
N PRO A 56 2.38 1.35 -7.16
CA PRO A 56 1.56 0.27 -7.66
C PRO A 56 1.20 0.53 -9.12
N ASN A 57 1.23 -0.50 -9.93
CA ASN A 57 0.98 -0.45 -11.36
C ASN A 57 0.05 -1.57 -11.80
N GLY A 58 -0.54 -1.43 -12.98
CA GLY A 58 -1.21 -2.51 -13.67
C GLY A 58 -2.30 -3.23 -12.87
N LEU A 59 -2.96 -2.53 -11.95
CA LEU A 59 -3.94 -3.13 -11.05
C LEU A 59 -5.16 -3.62 -11.83
N VAL A 60 -5.36 -4.94 -11.87
CA VAL A 60 -6.45 -5.57 -12.60
C VAL A 60 -6.91 -6.86 -11.94
N TYR A 61 -8.23 -7.11 -11.94
CA TYR A 61 -8.79 -8.39 -11.53
C TYR A 61 -9.04 -9.24 -12.78
N HIS A 62 -8.53 -10.48 -12.75
CA HIS A 62 -8.72 -11.44 -13.83
C HIS A 62 -8.73 -12.87 -13.28
N ASN A 63 -9.68 -13.69 -13.76
CA ASN A 63 -9.80 -15.12 -13.45
C ASN A 63 -9.64 -15.48 -11.96
N GLY A 64 -10.33 -14.74 -11.06
CA GLY A 64 -10.31 -15.00 -9.61
C GLY A 64 -9.11 -14.41 -8.88
N LYS A 65 -8.24 -13.67 -9.55
CA LYS A 65 -7.04 -13.08 -8.94
C LYS A 65 -6.99 -11.58 -9.13
N TYR A 66 -6.58 -10.89 -8.09
CA TYR A 66 -6.15 -9.49 -8.15
C TYR A 66 -4.67 -9.45 -8.46
N HIS A 67 -4.30 -8.79 -9.55
CA HIS A 67 -2.91 -8.56 -9.94
C HIS A 67 -2.46 -7.21 -9.38
N LEU A 68 -1.27 -7.18 -8.81
CA LEU A 68 -0.52 -6.01 -8.38
C LEU A 68 0.82 -6.05 -9.10
N PHE A 69 1.02 -5.14 -10.04
CA PHE A 69 2.36 -4.83 -10.51
C PHE A 69 2.88 -3.62 -9.75
N TYR A 70 4.18 -3.42 -9.78
CA TYR A 70 4.79 -2.30 -9.05
C TYR A 70 6.13 -1.91 -9.68
N GLN A 71 6.45 -0.63 -9.56
CA GLN A 71 7.78 -0.15 -9.93
C GLN A 71 8.83 -0.87 -9.09
N TYR A 72 9.80 -1.48 -9.75
CA TYR A 72 10.80 -2.33 -9.10
C TYR A 72 12.18 -2.13 -9.70
N ASN A 73 13.20 -1.94 -8.83
CA ASN A 73 14.59 -1.98 -9.25
C ASN A 73 15.17 -3.40 -8.99
N PRO A 74 15.34 -4.26 -10.00
CA PRO A 74 15.86 -5.61 -9.77
C PRO A 74 17.33 -5.65 -9.37
N LYS A 75 18.05 -4.51 -9.37
CA LYS A 75 19.50 -4.45 -9.18
C LYS A 75 19.95 -3.78 -7.88
N GLY A 76 19.04 -3.13 -7.13
CA GLY A 76 19.44 -2.42 -5.93
C GLY A 76 18.28 -1.85 -5.10
N THR A 77 18.63 -1.28 -3.95
CA THR A 77 17.69 -0.76 -2.96
C THR A 77 17.34 0.72 -3.15
N THR A 78 17.85 1.36 -4.18
CA THR A 78 17.54 2.74 -4.54
C THR A 78 16.74 2.80 -5.83
N TRP A 79 16.06 3.92 -6.08
CA TRP A 79 15.34 4.14 -7.33
C TRP A 79 16.29 4.07 -8.54
N GLY A 80 15.86 3.42 -9.59
CA GLY A 80 16.59 3.24 -10.84
C GLY A 80 16.29 1.88 -11.48
N ASN A 81 16.71 1.66 -12.72
CA ASN A 81 16.49 0.41 -13.48
C ASN A 81 15.04 -0.07 -13.47
N MET A 82 14.08 0.87 -13.54
CA MET A 82 12.67 0.58 -13.34
C MET A 82 12.14 -0.49 -14.29
N SER A 83 11.55 -1.48 -13.70
CA SER A 83 10.87 -2.63 -14.30
C SER A 83 9.56 -2.86 -13.56
N TRP A 84 8.63 -3.64 -14.09
CA TRP A 84 7.44 -4.04 -13.34
C TRP A 84 7.66 -5.36 -12.61
N GLY A 85 7.72 -5.29 -11.26
CA GLY A 85 7.52 -6.44 -10.40
C GLY A 85 6.07 -6.90 -10.44
N HIS A 86 5.76 -8.11 -9.96
CA HIS A 86 4.42 -8.68 -10.01
C HIS A 86 4.10 -9.48 -8.75
N ALA A 87 2.88 -9.36 -8.29
CA ALA A 87 2.28 -10.17 -7.25
C ALA A 87 0.80 -10.41 -7.53
N THR A 88 0.24 -11.47 -6.95
CA THR A 88 -1.19 -11.79 -7.06
C THR A 88 -1.77 -12.14 -5.71
N THR A 89 -3.07 -11.93 -5.55
CA THR A 89 -3.84 -12.36 -4.40
C THR A 89 -5.27 -12.77 -4.81
N GLU A 90 -5.88 -13.68 -4.08
CA GLU A 90 -7.29 -14.03 -4.26
C GLU A 90 -8.19 -13.29 -3.26
N ASP A 91 -7.61 -12.75 -2.18
CA ASP A 91 -8.32 -12.16 -1.04
C ASP A 91 -7.82 -10.76 -0.63
N LEU A 92 -7.00 -10.08 -1.44
CA LEU A 92 -6.46 -8.73 -1.18
C LEU A 92 -5.54 -8.61 0.06
N VAL A 93 -5.26 -9.72 0.73
CA VAL A 93 -4.50 -9.79 1.99
C VAL A 93 -3.29 -10.69 1.87
N HIS A 94 -3.48 -11.93 1.40
CA HIS A 94 -2.40 -12.90 1.25
C HIS A 94 -1.79 -12.83 -0.16
N TRP A 95 -0.57 -12.31 -0.24
CA TRP A 95 0.11 -12.03 -1.50
C TRP A 95 1.07 -13.13 -1.90
N THR A 96 1.03 -13.51 -3.18
CA THR A 96 2.00 -14.40 -3.82
C THR A 96 2.86 -13.58 -4.76
N ARG A 97 4.18 -13.49 -4.50
CA ARG A 97 5.13 -12.85 -5.41
C ARG A 97 5.30 -13.69 -6.66
N ARG A 98 5.36 -13.03 -7.80
CA ARG A 98 5.51 -13.63 -9.13
C ARG A 98 6.85 -13.24 -9.74
N PRO A 99 7.30 -13.89 -10.82
CA PRO A 99 8.44 -13.43 -11.61
C PRO A 99 8.26 -11.98 -12.07
N LEU A 100 9.38 -11.33 -12.43
CA LEU A 100 9.37 -9.99 -13.00
C LEU A 100 8.53 -9.99 -14.30
N ALA A 101 7.51 -9.13 -14.37
CA ALA A 101 6.57 -9.12 -15.49
C ALA A 101 7.14 -8.42 -16.72
N ILE A 102 7.55 -7.16 -16.57
CA ILE A 102 8.06 -6.35 -17.68
C ILE A 102 9.43 -5.79 -17.27
N PRO A 103 10.52 -6.42 -17.72
CA PRO A 103 11.87 -5.93 -17.46
C PRO A 103 12.17 -4.67 -18.29
N MET A 104 13.03 -3.79 -17.74
CA MET A 104 13.61 -2.70 -18.54
C MET A 104 14.33 -3.26 -19.78
N ASP A 105 14.30 -2.52 -20.88
CA ASP A 105 14.90 -2.90 -22.15
C ASP A 105 16.05 -1.94 -22.52
N GLY A 106 17.29 -2.40 -22.32
CA GLY A 106 18.48 -1.56 -22.51
C GLY A 106 18.48 -0.36 -21.57
N GLU A 107 18.41 0.85 -22.12
CA GLU A 107 18.30 2.11 -21.37
C GLU A 107 16.85 2.53 -21.10
N LYS A 108 15.89 1.87 -21.76
CA LYS A 108 14.47 2.16 -21.64
C LYS A 108 13.91 1.59 -20.35
N MET A 109 13.61 2.44 -19.37
CA MET A 109 12.93 2.06 -18.13
C MET A 109 11.42 1.92 -18.37
N ILE A 110 10.82 1.02 -17.61
CA ILE A 110 9.36 0.77 -17.62
C ILE A 110 8.76 1.53 -16.45
N PHE A 111 8.20 2.72 -16.72
CA PHE A 111 7.57 3.57 -15.72
C PHE A 111 6.12 3.16 -15.47
N SER A 112 5.42 3.91 -14.63
CA SER A 112 4.09 3.59 -14.16
C SER A 112 3.05 3.52 -15.28
N GLY A 113 1.95 2.84 -14.97
CA GLY A 113 0.83 2.64 -15.88
C GLY A 113 -0.21 1.69 -15.31
N SER A 114 -1.12 1.25 -16.16
CA SER A 114 -2.27 0.42 -15.79
C SER A 114 -2.35 -0.88 -16.61
N ALA A 115 -3.23 -1.79 -16.20
CA ALA A 115 -3.57 -2.97 -17.00
C ALA A 115 -5.09 -3.11 -17.11
N VAL A 116 -5.52 -3.72 -18.21
CA VAL A 116 -6.92 -3.99 -18.50
C VAL A 116 -7.11 -5.43 -18.96
N VAL A 117 -8.33 -5.94 -18.88
CA VAL A 117 -8.75 -7.17 -19.56
C VAL A 117 -9.39 -6.77 -20.89
N ASP A 118 -8.75 -7.08 -22.00
CA ASP A 118 -9.33 -6.89 -23.35
C ASP A 118 -10.28 -8.04 -23.69
N LYS A 119 -11.45 -8.05 -23.07
CA LYS A 119 -12.46 -9.12 -23.16
C LYS A 119 -12.90 -9.42 -24.59
N ASN A 120 -12.93 -8.40 -25.43
CA ASN A 120 -13.46 -8.48 -26.80
C ASN A 120 -12.33 -8.55 -27.84
N ASN A 121 -11.08 -8.74 -27.41
CA ASN A 121 -9.90 -8.74 -28.28
C ASN A 121 -9.86 -7.54 -29.24
N THR A 122 -10.21 -6.37 -28.72
CA THR A 122 -10.23 -5.13 -29.53
C THR A 122 -8.85 -4.75 -30.03
N SER A 123 -7.83 -5.12 -29.27
CA SER A 123 -6.41 -4.91 -29.65
C SER A 123 -5.92 -5.90 -30.68
N GLY A 124 -6.57 -7.07 -30.82
CA GLY A 124 -6.06 -8.16 -31.64
C GLY A 124 -4.76 -8.77 -31.09
N LEU A 125 -4.51 -8.66 -29.78
CA LEU A 125 -3.34 -9.22 -29.10
C LEU A 125 -3.64 -10.51 -28.35
N CYS A 126 -4.92 -10.85 -28.18
CA CYS A 126 -5.34 -12.07 -27.50
C CYS A 126 -5.32 -13.26 -28.47
N ASP A 127 -4.79 -14.40 -28.00
CA ASP A 127 -4.70 -15.64 -28.79
C ASP A 127 -6.07 -16.27 -29.05
N SER A 128 -7.08 -15.96 -28.23
CA SER A 128 -8.45 -16.43 -28.41
C SER A 128 -9.44 -15.31 -28.08
N ASP A 129 -10.65 -15.41 -28.64
CA ASP A 129 -11.76 -14.50 -28.32
C ASP A 129 -12.51 -14.94 -27.05
N ASP A 130 -12.09 -16.04 -26.42
CA ASP A 130 -12.75 -16.63 -25.25
C ASP A 130 -12.06 -16.12 -23.96
N GLY A 131 -12.72 -15.19 -23.26
CA GLY A 131 -12.24 -14.63 -21.99
C GLY A 131 -11.30 -13.43 -22.08
N GLY A 132 -10.76 -13.13 -23.27
CA GLY A 132 -9.83 -12.02 -23.48
C GLY A 132 -8.41 -12.29 -22.98
N CYS A 133 -7.59 -11.26 -22.91
CA CYS A 133 -6.23 -11.31 -22.39
C CYS A 133 -5.92 -10.08 -21.54
N LEU A 134 -4.83 -10.12 -20.78
CA LEU A 134 -4.33 -8.96 -20.06
C LEU A 134 -3.50 -8.08 -20.98
N VAL A 135 -3.76 -6.78 -20.98
CA VAL A 135 -2.96 -5.76 -21.68
C VAL A 135 -2.51 -4.72 -20.70
N ALA A 136 -1.19 -4.57 -20.53
CA ALA A 136 -0.55 -3.52 -19.77
C ALA A 136 -0.27 -2.32 -20.68
N ILE A 137 -0.57 -1.12 -20.19
CA ILE A 137 -0.24 0.16 -20.82
C ILE A 137 0.65 0.92 -19.86
N TYR A 138 1.86 1.24 -20.27
CA TYR A 138 2.88 1.82 -19.40
C TYR A 138 3.68 2.91 -20.10
N THR A 139 4.36 3.73 -19.32
CA THR A 139 5.27 4.73 -19.87
C THR A 139 6.65 4.11 -20.13
N ALA A 140 7.07 4.13 -21.37
CA ALA A 140 8.42 3.79 -21.80
C ALA A 140 9.28 5.06 -21.65
N HIS A 141 10.21 5.05 -20.67
CA HIS A 141 11.03 6.22 -20.33
C HIS A 141 12.43 6.11 -20.90
N LEU A 142 12.82 7.15 -21.61
CA LEU A 142 14.21 7.53 -21.97
C LEU A 142 14.53 8.91 -21.36
N PRO A 143 15.79 9.30 -21.19
CA PRO A 143 16.16 10.52 -20.48
C PRO A 143 15.49 11.81 -20.97
N ASP A 144 15.20 11.91 -22.26
CA ASP A 144 14.61 13.10 -22.90
C ASP A 144 13.28 12.82 -23.61
N LEU A 145 12.69 11.62 -23.43
CA LEU A 145 11.47 11.23 -24.13
C LEU A 145 10.68 10.22 -23.29
N GLN A 146 9.40 10.49 -23.09
CA GLN A 146 8.43 9.55 -22.53
C GLN A 146 7.32 9.27 -23.54
N THR A 147 7.03 7.98 -23.77
CA THR A 147 6.00 7.52 -24.69
C THR A 147 5.16 6.45 -24.03
N GLN A 148 3.96 6.17 -24.54
CA GLN A 148 3.15 5.09 -24.00
C GLN A 148 3.34 3.83 -24.85
N ALA A 149 3.48 2.69 -24.16
CA ALA A 149 3.76 1.40 -24.75
C ALA A 149 2.85 0.31 -24.18
N LEU A 150 2.73 -0.81 -24.89
CA LEU A 150 1.93 -1.97 -24.51
C LEU A 150 2.81 -3.19 -24.25
N ALA A 151 2.37 -4.00 -23.29
CA ALA A 151 2.72 -5.41 -23.17
C ALA A 151 1.44 -6.22 -22.93
N TYR A 152 1.41 -7.48 -23.32
CA TYR A 152 0.24 -8.33 -23.16
C TYR A 152 0.61 -9.72 -22.66
N SER A 153 -0.38 -10.39 -22.05
CA SER A 153 -0.27 -11.74 -21.52
C SER A 153 -1.50 -12.54 -21.93
N ASN A 154 -1.26 -13.74 -22.46
CA ASN A 154 -2.27 -14.72 -22.86
C ASN A 154 -2.34 -15.93 -21.89
N ASP A 155 -1.66 -15.85 -20.75
CA ASP A 155 -1.55 -16.92 -19.75
C ASP A 155 -1.79 -16.41 -18.31
N ASP A 156 -2.81 -15.58 -18.14
CA ASP A 156 -3.21 -15.01 -16.84
C ASP A 156 -2.09 -14.24 -16.11
N GLY A 157 -1.21 -13.58 -16.88
CA GLY A 157 -0.14 -12.74 -16.33
C GLY A 157 1.13 -13.49 -15.92
N GLU A 158 1.25 -14.79 -16.24
CA GLU A 158 2.47 -15.56 -15.95
C GLU A 158 3.64 -15.12 -16.85
N THR A 159 3.38 -14.84 -18.13
CA THR A 159 4.38 -14.29 -19.07
C THR A 159 3.85 -13.06 -19.81
N TRP A 160 4.76 -12.15 -20.17
CA TRP A 160 4.44 -10.89 -20.81
C TRP A 160 5.26 -10.68 -22.09
N THR A 161 4.60 -10.25 -23.15
CA THR A 161 5.22 -9.92 -24.44
C THR A 161 5.05 -8.43 -24.72
N GLN A 162 6.13 -7.70 -24.92
CA GLN A 162 6.06 -6.31 -25.37
C GLN A 162 5.53 -6.25 -26.81
N TYR A 163 4.61 -5.32 -27.07
CA TYR A 163 4.01 -5.16 -28.40
C TYR A 163 5.05 -4.65 -29.40
N GLU A 164 5.20 -5.32 -30.55
CA GLU A 164 6.19 -4.97 -31.57
C GLU A 164 5.98 -3.59 -32.21
N GLY A 165 4.71 -3.10 -32.21
CA GLY A 165 4.34 -1.79 -32.74
C GLY A 165 4.51 -0.63 -31.75
N ASN A 166 5.19 -0.83 -30.62
CA ASN A 166 5.46 0.26 -29.67
C ASN A 166 6.38 1.35 -30.25
N PRO A 167 6.22 2.62 -29.85
CA PRO A 167 5.20 3.15 -28.94
C PRO A 167 3.82 3.28 -29.61
N VAL A 168 2.73 3.20 -28.80
CA VAL A 168 1.36 3.41 -29.28
C VAL A 168 0.90 4.87 -29.13
N LEU A 169 1.59 5.67 -28.33
CA LEU A 169 1.33 7.10 -28.19
C LEU A 169 2.65 7.83 -27.92
N ASP A 170 3.01 8.77 -28.81
CA ASP A 170 4.20 9.61 -28.74
C ASP A 170 3.82 11.05 -29.14
N GLU A 171 4.01 11.99 -28.20
CA GLU A 171 3.84 13.42 -28.46
C GLU A 171 5.17 14.19 -28.45
N GLY A 172 6.30 13.50 -28.42
CA GLY A 172 7.65 14.09 -28.42
C GLY A 172 7.99 14.83 -27.13
N MET A 173 7.39 14.44 -25.99
CA MET A 173 7.51 15.12 -24.71
C MET A 173 8.48 14.39 -23.79
N LYS A 174 9.21 15.17 -22.97
CA LYS A 174 10.08 14.62 -21.93
C LYS A 174 9.31 14.12 -20.72
N ASP A 175 8.27 14.84 -20.32
CA ASP A 175 7.42 14.54 -19.16
C ASP A 175 5.98 14.28 -19.66
N PHE A 176 5.63 13.00 -19.83
CA PHE A 176 4.40 12.52 -20.45
C PHE A 176 4.13 11.08 -20.00
N ARG A 177 3.47 10.88 -18.83
CA ARG A 177 3.52 9.59 -18.13
C ARG A 177 2.28 9.20 -17.37
N ASP A 178 2.31 7.94 -16.89
CA ASP A 178 1.40 7.31 -15.96
C ASP A 178 -0.02 7.13 -16.54
N PRO A 179 -0.19 6.35 -17.62
CA PRO A 179 -1.47 6.16 -18.24
C PRO A 179 -2.41 5.31 -17.38
N LYS A 180 -3.54 5.87 -16.97
CA LYS A 180 -4.68 5.12 -16.44
C LYS A 180 -5.66 4.84 -17.57
N VAL A 181 -5.83 3.58 -17.92
CA VAL A 181 -6.71 3.13 -19.00
C VAL A 181 -7.86 2.30 -18.43
N PHE A 182 -9.06 2.55 -18.94
CA PHE A 182 -10.26 1.79 -18.59
C PHE A 182 -11.24 1.74 -19.78
N TRP A 183 -12.13 0.74 -19.80
CA TRP A 183 -13.21 0.65 -20.77
C TRP A 183 -14.36 1.57 -20.39
N TYR A 184 -14.81 2.42 -21.33
CA TYR A 184 -15.93 3.33 -21.12
C TYR A 184 -17.15 2.87 -21.94
N GLU A 185 -18.04 2.17 -21.27
CA GLU A 185 -19.20 1.50 -21.88
C GLU A 185 -20.07 2.43 -22.74
N PRO A 186 -20.39 3.69 -22.33
CA PRO A 186 -21.24 4.56 -23.15
C PRO A 186 -20.68 4.89 -24.54
N LYS A 187 -19.36 4.80 -24.73
CA LYS A 187 -18.70 5.04 -26.02
C LYS A 187 -18.22 3.77 -26.71
N GLN A 188 -18.29 2.61 -26.04
CA GLN A 188 -17.68 1.37 -26.51
C GLN A 188 -16.21 1.59 -26.92
N ALA A 189 -15.43 2.24 -26.07
CA ALA A 189 -14.07 2.64 -26.33
C ALA A 189 -13.22 2.61 -25.04
N TRP A 190 -11.93 2.47 -25.23
CA TRP A 190 -10.94 2.67 -24.18
C TRP A 190 -10.69 4.15 -23.97
N LEU A 191 -10.68 4.59 -22.71
CA LEU A 191 -10.28 5.93 -22.33
C LEU A 191 -8.96 5.86 -21.54
N MET A 192 -8.16 6.91 -21.66
CA MET A 192 -6.90 7.09 -20.94
C MET A 192 -6.89 8.47 -20.29
N ALA A 193 -6.54 8.51 -19.00
CA ALA A 193 -6.09 9.70 -18.30
C ALA A 193 -4.57 9.62 -18.15
N LEU A 194 -3.85 10.68 -18.48
CA LEU A 194 -2.38 10.70 -18.56
C LEU A 194 -1.83 12.02 -18.05
N ALA A 195 -0.80 11.98 -17.22
CA ALA A 195 -0.21 13.17 -16.60
C ALA A 195 0.72 13.94 -17.58
N ILE A 196 0.60 15.26 -17.52
CA ILE A 196 1.57 16.23 -18.05
C ILE A 196 2.20 16.94 -16.84
N PRO A 197 3.19 16.33 -16.19
CA PRO A 197 3.62 16.66 -14.84
C PRO A 197 3.92 18.12 -14.58
N GLN A 198 4.74 18.72 -15.43
CA GLN A 198 5.23 20.10 -15.27
C GLN A 198 4.15 21.17 -15.56
N GLU A 199 3.10 20.79 -16.29
CA GLU A 199 1.99 21.69 -16.61
C GLU A 199 0.83 21.59 -15.61
N HIS A 200 0.88 20.65 -14.65
CA HIS A 200 -0.21 20.32 -13.73
C HIS A 200 -1.52 20.03 -14.48
N LYS A 201 -1.41 19.16 -15.49
CA LYS A 201 -2.54 18.77 -16.31
C LYS A 201 -2.69 17.26 -16.40
N ILE A 202 -3.94 16.84 -16.55
CA ILE A 202 -4.32 15.48 -16.95
C ILE A 202 -4.92 15.56 -18.34
N ARG A 203 -4.35 14.82 -19.26
CA ARG A 203 -4.78 14.77 -20.67
C ARG A 203 -5.60 13.51 -20.89
N PHE A 204 -6.75 13.65 -21.57
CA PHE A 204 -7.64 12.53 -21.87
C PHE A 204 -7.52 12.12 -23.33
N TYR A 205 -7.56 10.80 -23.56
CA TYR A 205 -7.53 10.17 -24.88
C TYR A 205 -8.61 9.11 -25.00
N GLU A 206 -9.02 8.78 -26.24
CA GLU A 206 -9.86 7.64 -26.57
C GLU A 206 -9.19 6.75 -27.62
N SER A 207 -9.45 5.44 -27.53
CA SER A 207 -8.99 4.45 -28.49
C SER A 207 -10.01 3.35 -28.73
N PRO A 208 -10.25 2.90 -29.96
CA PRO A 208 -11.07 1.73 -30.22
C PRO A 208 -10.36 0.41 -29.94
N ASN A 209 -9.03 0.38 -29.80
CA ASN A 209 -8.22 -0.83 -29.89
C ASN A 209 -6.93 -0.80 -29.05
N LEU A 210 -6.78 0.10 -28.08
CA LEU A 210 -5.59 0.29 -27.23
C LEU A 210 -4.32 0.72 -27.98
N LYS A 211 -4.32 0.78 -29.29
CA LYS A 211 -3.15 1.09 -30.13
C LYS A 211 -3.24 2.45 -30.80
N ASP A 212 -4.42 2.84 -31.24
CA ASP A 212 -4.67 4.09 -31.97
C ASP A 212 -5.36 5.09 -31.05
N TRP A 213 -4.61 6.05 -30.49
CA TRP A 213 -5.10 7.00 -29.50
C TRP A 213 -5.40 8.35 -30.13
N LYS A 214 -6.57 8.91 -29.79
CA LYS A 214 -7.00 10.24 -30.18
C LYS A 214 -7.17 11.10 -28.94
N ARG A 215 -6.48 12.24 -28.91
CA ARG A 215 -6.64 13.25 -27.84
C ARG A 215 -8.07 13.79 -27.81
N LEU A 216 -8.63 13.92 -26.60
CA LEU A 216 -9.96 14.49 -26.34
C LEU A 216 -9.88 15.87 -25.72
N SER A 217 -9.37 15.98 -24.50
CA SER A 217 -9.33 17.21 -23.71
C SER A 217 -8.20 17.21 -22.69
N GLU A 218 -8.15 18.25 -21.87
CA GLU A 218 -7.27 18.36 -20.70
C GLU A 218 -8.07 18.87 -19.50
N PHE A 219 -7.60 18.52 -18.30
CA PHE A 219 -8.03 19.06 -17.01
C PHE A 219 -6.83 19.67 -16.28
N GLY A 220 -7.05 20.75 -15.54
CA GLY A 220 -6.03 21.46 -14.75
C GLY A 220 -5.38 22.64 -15.49
N PRO A 221 -4.56 23.46 -14.79
CA PRO A 221 -4.19 23.32 -13.37
C PRO A 221 -5.31 23.77 -12.41
N GLU A 222 -5.62 22.97 -11.38
CA GLU A 222 -6.56 23.27 -10.29
C GLU A 222 -6.07 22.64 -8.98
N GLY A 223 -6.57 23.09 -7.82
CA GLY A 223 -6.19 22.56 -6.52
C GLY A 223 -4.72 22.85 -6.16
N PHE A 224 -3.99 21.83 -5.72
CA PHE A 224 -2.58 21.96 -5.36
C PHE A 224 -1.69 21.86 -6.61
N VAL A 225 -0.99 22.94 -6.93
CA VAL A 225 -0.20 23.10 -8.16
C VAL A 225 1.28 23.44 -7.89
N ASP A 226 1.79 23.09 -6.72
CA ASP A 226 3.22 23.14 -6.43
C ASP A 226 3.86 21.77 -6.73
N GLY A 227 5.10 21.76 -7.23
CA GLY A 227 5.80 20.53 -7.64
C GLY A 227 5.35 19.99 -8.99
N ILE A 228 5.06 18.69 -9.08
CA ILE A 228 4.63 18.00 -10.31
C ILE A 228 3.41 17.14 -10.07
N TRP A 229 2.60 16.88 -11.11
CA TRP A 229 1.48 15.96 -11.07
C TRP A 229 1.82 14.62 -11.72
N GLU A 230 1.45 13.50 -11.04
CA GLU A 230 1.74 12.14 -11.49
C GLU A 230 0.56 11.20 -11.21
N CYS A 231 0.60 9.99 -11.75
CA CYS A 231 -0.26 8.86 -11.42
C CYS A 231 -1.77 9.21 -11.34
N PRO A 232 -2.39 9.72 -12.41
CA PRO A 232 -3.81 10.02 -12.40
C PRO A 232 -4.65 8.73 -12.33
N ASP A 233 -5.80 8.81 -11.66
CA ASP A 233 -6.85 7.80 -11.75
C ASP A 233 -8.22 8.46 -11.89
N LEU A 234 -9.09 7.88 -12.72
CA LEU A 234 -10.41 8.42 -13.01
C LEU A 234 -11.46 7.30 -12.94
N PHE A 235 -12.47 7.49 -12.08
CA PHE A 235 -13.52 6.50 -11.88
C PHE A 235 -14.81 7.15 -11.36
N GLU A 236 -15.93 6.45 -11.53
CA GLU A 236 -17.26 6.84 -11.06
C GLU A 236 -17.61 6.07 -9.79
N LEU A 237 -18.28 6.75 -8.83
CA LEU A 237 -18.83 6.16 -7.61
C LEU A 237 -20.24 6.69 -7.32
N PRO A 238 -21.13 5.86 -6.78
CA PRO A 238 -22.39 6.32 -6.22
C PRO A 238 -22.14 7.19 -4.98
N VAL A 239 -23.02 8.17 -4.74
CA VAL A 239 -22.91 9.07 -3.57
C VAL A 239 -23.77 8.52 -2.43
N GLU A 240 -23.13 7.99 -1.38
CA GLU A 240 -23.80 7.54 -0.15
C GLU A 240 -24.46 8.73 0.56
N GLY A 241 -25.74 8.61 0.89
CA GLY A 241 -26.52 9.70 1.52
C GLY A 241 -26.88 10.86 0.59
N GLY A 242 -26.57 10.77 -0.70
CA GLY A 242 -26.90 11.74 -1.75
C GLY A 242 -27.72 11.10 -2.88
N GLU A 243 -27.75 11.78 -4.04
CA GLU A 243 -28.41 11.29 -5.25
C GLU A 243 -27.40 10.99 -6.35
N GLY A 244 -27.58 9.88 -7.07
CA GLY A 244 -26.82 9.52 -8.26
C GLY A 244 -25.39 9.10 -7.99
N SER A 245 -24.52 9.38 -8.96
CA SER A 245 -23.08 9.10 -8.92
C SER A 245 -22.27 10.33 -9.31
N GLN A 246 -21.01 10.38 -8.90
CA GLN A 246 -20.06 11.39 -9.35
C GLN A 246 -18.73 10.74 -9.73
N TRP A 247 -18.00 11.43 -10.59
CA TRP A 247 -16.66 11.03 -10.98
C TRP A 247 -15.61 11.57 -10.02
N VAL A 248 -14.61 10.77 -9.77
CA VAL A 248 -13.44 11.12 -8.97
C VAL A 248 -12.22 11.08 -9.86
N LEU A 249 -11.46 12.18 -9.89
CA LEU A 249 -10.13 12.24 -10.48
C LEU A 249 -9.13 12.35 -9.33
N ILE A 250 -8.25 11.37 -9.19
CA ILE A 250 -7.14 11.37 -8.22
C ILE A 250 -5.87 11.77 -8.95
N VAL A 251 -5.00 12.53 -8.27
CA VAL A 251 -3.70 12.96 -8.79
C VAL A 251 -2.69 12.95 -7.65
N SER A 252 -1.55 12.31 -7.88
CA SER A 252 -0.39 12.42 -6.99
C SER A 252 0.39 13.71 -7.28
N TYR A 253 0.94 14.34 -6.24
CA TYR A 253 1.85 15.47 -6.43
C TYR A 253 3.10 15.30 -5.55
N ASN A 254 4.25 15.71 -6.09
CA ASN A 254 5.54 15.62 -5.43
C ASN A 254 6.21 16.99 -5.42
N THR A 255 6.62 17.44 -4.23
CA THR A 255 7.25 18.74 -4.00
C THR A 255 8.56 18.62 -3.25
N ASP A 256 9.43 19.62 -3.36
CA ASP A 256 10.68 19.67 -2.59
C ASP A 256 10.43 19.84 -1.08
N SER A 257 9.29 20.41 -0.68
CA SER A 257 9.01 20.78 0.71
C SER A 257 8.39 19.67 1.54
N ILE A 258 7.45 18.93 0.97
CA ILE A 258 6.71 17.85 1.67
C ILE A 258 6.94 16.47 1.08
N GLY A 259 7.62 16.38 -0.06
CA GLY A 259 7.76 15.14 -0.81
C GLY A 259 6.42 14.70 -1.42
N SER A 260 6.03 13.49 -1.12
CA SER A 260 4.87 12.81 -1.69
C SER A 260 3.56 13.20 -1.00
N ALA A 261 2.53 13.48 -1.79
CA ALA A 261 1.14 13.58 -1.34
C ALA A 261 0.16 13.37 -2.51
N MET A 262 -1.14 13.36 -2.23
CA MET A 262 -2.16 13.13 -3.24
C MET A 262 -3.38 14.00 -3.02
N GLN A 263 -3.98 14.49 -4.10
CA GLN A 263 -5.26 15.19 -4.09
C GLN A 263 -6.28 14.49 -4.95
N TYR A 264 -7.55 14.83 -4.73
CA TYR A 264 -8.63 14.36 -5.59
C TYR A 264 -9.62 15.47 -5.90
N PHE A 265 -10.32 15.31 -7.01
CA PHE A 265 -11.40 16.17 -7.47
C PHE A 265 -12.67 15.32 -7.60
N VAL A 266 -13.80 15.89 -7.19
CA VAL A 266 -15.12 15.30 -7.38
C VAL A 266 -15.88 16.12 -8.40
N GLY A 267 -16.49 15.48 -9.39
CA GLY A 267 -17.17 16.21 -10.45
C GLY A 267 -17.88 15.30 -11.45
N ASP A 268 -17.98 15.79 -12.68
CA ASP A 268 -18.64 15.11 -13.79
C ASP A 268 -17.65 14.78 -14.90
N PHE A 269 -17.80 13.60 -15.51
CA PHE A 269 -17.06 13.23 -16.71
C PHE A 269 -18.02 12.72 -17.78
N ASN A 270 -18.07 13.42 -18.92
CA ASN A 270 -19.00 13.10 -20.01
C ASN A 270 -18.41 12.15 -21.08
N GLY A 271 -17.32 11.46 -20.76
CA GLY A 271 -16.58 10.62 -21.70
C GLY A 271 -15.60 11.40 -22.58
N THR A 272 -15.45 12.72 -22.38
CA THR A 272 -14.54 13.57 -23.13
C THR A 272 -13.82 14.56 -22.22
N THR A 273 -14.54 15.22 -21.32
CA THR A 273 -14.05 16.29 -20.45
C THR A 273 -14.46 16.00 -19.01
N PHE A 274 -13.52 16.13 -18.09
CA PHE A 274 -13.78 16.18 -16.66
C PHE A 274 -14.03 17.62 -16.24
N THR A 275 -15.05 17.84 -15.39
CA THR A 275 -15.40 19.14 -14.82
C THR A 275 -15.47 19.00 -13.31
N ASN A 276 -14.62 19.73 -12.59
CA ASN A 276 -14.63 19.78 -11.12
C ASN A 276 -15.92 20.44 -10.62
N ALA A 277 -16.60 19.83 -9.66
CA ALA A 277 -17.82 20.36 -9.05
C ALA A 277 -17.54 21.36 -7.90
N ASN A 278 -16.29 21.44 -7.45
CA ASN A 278 -15.85 22.33 -6.39
C ASN A 278 -15.18 23.58 -6.97
N THR A 279 -14.79 24.52 -6.11
CA THR A 279 -13.98 25.69 -6.51
C THR A 279 -12.55 25.25 -6.82
N ASP A 280 -11.90 25.95 -7.76
CA ASP A 280 -10.56 25.62 -8.28
C ASP A 280 -9.46 25.63 -7.20
N ASP A 281 -9.69 26.34 -6.09
CA ASP A 281 -8.77 26.49 -4.95
C ASP A 281 -9.00 25.51 -3.81
N LEU A 282 -10.08 24.70 -3.86
CA LEU A 282 -10.35 23.68 -2.84
C LEU A 282 -9.42 22.48 -3.03
N ILE A 283 -8.55 22.25 -2.06
CA ILE A 283 -7.66 21.09 -2.03
C ILE A 283 -8.28 20.00 -1.18
N LEU A 284 -8.64 18.89 -1.80
CA LEU A 284 -9.09 17.67 -1.15
C LEU A 284 -7.97 16.62 -1.22
N THR A 285 -7.46 16.21 -0.07
CA THR A 285 -6.34 15.27 0.03
C THR A 285 -6.83 13.84 0.17
N VAL A 286 -6.13 12.90 -0.48
CA VAL A 286 -6.46 11.46 -0.41
C VAL A 286 -6.01 10.87 0.92
N ASP A 287 -4.81 11.21 1.38
CA ASP A 287 -4.25 10.75 2.64
C ASP A 287 -3.53 11.91 3.34
N GLU A 288 -3.76 12.05 4.62
CA GLU A 288 -3.23 13.17 5.43
C GLU A 288 -1.95 12.78 6.19
N GLY A 289 -1.53 11.51 6.10
CA GLY A 289 -0.24 11.05 6.59
C GLY A 289 0.90 11.49 5.69
N ARG A 290 2.09 11.01 5.99
CA ARG A 290 3.30 11.37 5.22
C ARG A 290 3.66 10.34 4.15
N ASP A 291 3.11 9.13 4.22
CA ASP A 291 3.59 8.00 3.44
C ASP A 291 2.48 7.33 2.64
N PHE A 292 1.86 8.08 1.73
CA PHE A 292 0.91 7.55 0.78
C PHE A 292 1.04 8.29 -0.56
N TYR A 293 1.40 7.56 -1.61
CA TYR A 293 1.65 8.13 -2.93
C TYR A 293 1.29 7.17 -4.05
N ALA A 294 1.10 7.71 -5.27
CA ALA A 294 0.82 6.95 -6.49
C ALA A 294 -0.36 5.98 -6.33
N GLY A 295 -1.31 6.29 -5.44
CA GLY A 295 -2.48 5.46 -5.18
C GLY A 295 -3.37 5.38 -6.41
N VAL A 296 -3.59 4.15 -6.90
CA VAL A 296 -4.43 3.87 -8.07
C VAL A 296 -5.36 2.70 -7.79
N THR A 297 -6.42 2.58 -8.60
CA THR A 297 -7.47 1.59 -8.39
C THR A 297 -7.37 0.40 -9.35
N TRP A 298 -7.90 -0.76 -8.90
CA TRP A 298 -8.02 -1.95 -9.74
C TRP A 298 -9.08 -1.75 -10.84
N ASN A 299 -8.74 -2.20 -12.03
CA ASN A 299 -9.69 -2.38 -13.12
C ASN A 299 -10.40 -3.74 -13.01
N ASN A 300 -11.62 -3.83 -13.55
CA ASN A 300 -12.39 -5.06 -13.70
C ASN A 300 -12.71 -5.80 -12.38
N VAL A 301 -12.78 -5.08 -11.25
CA VAL A 301 -13.13 -5.65 -9.94
C VAL A 301 -14.57 -6.13 -9.96
N PRO A 302 -14.90 -7.33 -9.43
CA PRO A 302 -16.29 -7.78 -9.30
C PRO A 302 -17.06 -6.96 -8.25
N ASP A 303 -18.39 -7.05 -8.29
CA ASP A 303 -19.32 -6.48 -7.31
C ASP A 303 -19.26 -4.95 -7.19
N ASP A 304 -18.88 -4.26 -8.26
CA ASP A 304 -18.80 -2.79 -8.38
C ASP A 304 -17.95 -2.10 -7.28
N ARG A 305 -17.09 -2.86 -6.60
CA ARG A 305 -16.17 -2.30 -5.60
C ARG A 305 -15.10 -1.45 -6.28
N ARG A 306 -14.78 -0.32 -5.67
CA ARG A 306 -13.63 0.49 -6.07
C ARG A 306 -12.52 0.30 -5.03
N LEU A 307 -11.45 -0.39 -5.41
CA LEU A 307 -10.34 -0.76 -4.54
C LEU A 307 -9.09 0.01 -4.94
N MET A 308 -8.38 0.55 -3.96
CA MET A 308 -7.17 1.33 -4.13
C MET A 308 -6.04 0.78 -3.24
N ILE A 309 -4.81 0.89 -3.72
CA ILE A 309 -3.58 0.71 -2.94
C ILE A 309 -2.59 1.78 -3.37
N GLY A 310 -1.71 2.22 -2.46
CA GLY A 310 -0.72 3.27 -2.73
C GLY A 310 0.69 2.86 -2.29
N TRP A 311 1.70 3.50 -2.83
CA TRP A 311 3.06 3.39 -2.36
C TRP A 311 3.19 3.92 -0.93
N PHE A 312 3.59 3.05 -0.01
CA PHE A 312 3.70 3.34 1.41
C PHE A 312 5.10 3.83 1.76
N ASN A 313 5.43 5.01 1.28
CA ASN A 313 6.68 5.71 1.53
C ASN A 313 6.57 7.17 1.03
N ASN A 314 7.68 7.93 1.10
CA ASN A 314 7.72 9.33 0.69
C ASN A 314 9.02 9.63 -0.08
N TRP A 315 8.94 10.37 -1.17
CA TRP A 315 10.10 10.75 -1.97
C TRP A 315 11.12 11.58 -1.20
N ALA A 316 10.68 12.34 -0.17
CA ALA A 316 11.58 13.17 0.64
C ALA A 316 12.65 12.38 1.40
N TYR A 317 12.43 11.09 1.67
CA TYR A 317 13.36 10.25 2.46
C TYR A 317 13.30 8.75 2.14
N GLY A 318 12.47 8.34 1.20
CA GLY A 318 12.21 6.92 0.96
C GLY A 318 13.42 6.07 0.57
N GLN A 319 14.46 6.69 0.03
CA GLN A 319 15.72 6.02 -0.30
C GLN A 319 16.68 5.89 0.91
N GLU A 320 16.38 6.57 2.02
CA GLU A 320 17.22 6.66 3.21
C GLU A 320 16.67 5.87 4.41
N ILE A 321 15.46 5.28 4.27
CA ILE A 321 14.81 4.55 5.36
C ILE A 321 15.71 3.42 5.90
N PRO A 322 15.70 3.15 7.23
CA PRO A 322 16.66 2.24 7.88
C PRO A 322 16.32 0.75 7.71
N THR A 323 15.74 0.37 6.56
CA THR A 323 15.55 -1.04 6.19
C THR A 323 16.79 -1.60 5.51
N SER A 324 17.02 -2.90 5.60
CA SER A 324 18.21 -3.54 5.05
C SER A 324 17.84 -4.54 3.95
N GLY A 325 18.45 -4.35 2.77
CA GLY A 325 18.27 -5.24 1.62
C GLY A 325 16.96 -5.05 0.85
N TRP A 326 16.04 -4.25 1.33
CA TRP A 326 14.77 -3.88 0.68
C TRP A 326 14.34 -2.48 1.11
N HIS A 327 13.64 -1.76 0.24
CA HIS A 327 13.05 -0.47 0.59
C HIS A 327 11.61 -0.38 0.07
N SER A 328 10.75 0.24 0.88
CA SER A 328 9.35 0.54 0.59
C SER A 328 8.36 -0.63 0.77
N ALA A 329 7.09 -0.29 0.73
CA ALA A 329 5.97 -1.21 0.84
C ALA A 329 4.77 -0.65 0.06
N GLN A 330 3.67 -1.39 0.03
CA GLN A 330 2.36 -0.89 -0.34
C GLN A 330 1.52 -0.73 0.93
N SER A 331 0.58 0.22 0.92
CA SER A 331 -0.41 0.43 1.98
C SER A 331 -1.36 -0.76 2.12
N LEU A 332 -2.24 -0.74 3.10
CA LEU A 332 -3.41 -1.61 3.08
C LEU A 332 -4.28 -1.31 1.86
N VAL A 333 -4.94 -2.35 1.34
CA VAL A 333 -5.97 -2.16 0.31
C VAL A 333 -7.17 -1.47 0.93
N ARG A 334 -7.68 -0.44 0.25
CA ARG A 334 -8.80 0.38 0.69
C ARG A 334 -9.99 0.26 -0.27
N SER A 335 -11.19 0.16 0.27
CA SER A 335 -12.44 0.35 -0.45
C SER A 335 -12.78 1.83 -0.45
N LEU A 336 -13.06 2.39 -1.63
CA LEU A 336 -13.38 3.79 -1.83
C LEU A 336 -14.89 4.00 -1.95
N HIS A 337 -15.38 5.05 -1.31
CA HIS A 337 -16.77 5.46 -1.32
C HIS A 337 -16.87 6.98 -1.48
N LEU A 338 -17.94 7.47 -2.08
CA LEU A 338 -18.31 8.88 -1.99
C LEU A 338 -19.45 9.03 -1.00
N GLN A 339 -19.35 10.00 -0.10
CA GLN A 339 -20.40 10.29 0.87
C GLN A 339 -20.74 11.77 0.89
N GLN A 340 -22.04 12.09 1.06
CA GLN A 340 -22.52 13.45 1.21
C GLN A 340 -22.32 13.92 2.66
N PHE A 341 -21.58 15.03 2.82
CA PHE A 341 -21.42 15.75 4.09
C PHE A 341 -21.98 17.17 3.98
N PRO A 342 -22.14 17.92 5.09
CA PRO A 342 -22.61 19.31 5.06
C PRO A 342 -21.73 20.23 4.19
N GLU A 343 -20.42 19.98 4.17
CA GLU A 343 -19.43 20.73 3.39
C GLU A 343 -19.30 20.25 1.92
N GLY A 344 -20.05 19.23 1.51
CA GLY A 344 -20.07 18.69 0.16
C GLY A 344 -19.76 17.19 0.10
N VAL A 345 -19.63 16.65 -1.11
CA VAL A 345 -19.27 15.24 -1.33
C VAL A 345 -17.78 15.03 -1.06
N ARG A 346 -17.46 13.99 -0.30
CA ARG A 346 -16.07 13.62 0.07
C ARG A 346 -15.80 12.16 -0.25
N LEU A 347 -14.53 11.88 -0.55
CA LEU A 347 -14.01 10.52 -0.68
C LEU A 347 -13.80 9.93 0.72
N VAL A 348 -14.43 8.80 0.99
CA VAL A 348 -14.30 8.02 2.23
C VAL A 348 -13.54 6.75 1.91
N GLN A 349 -12.58 6.39 2.77
CA GLN A 349 -11.68 5.27 2.56
C GLN A 349 -11.78 4.30 3.73
N ARG A 350 -12.09 3.06 3.44
CA ARG A 350 -12.19 2.01 4.47
C ARG A 350 -11.22 0.88 4.15
N PRO A 351 -10.44 0.38 5.13
CA PRO A 351 -9.69 -0.87 4.92
C PRO A 351 -10.66 -1.97 4.45
N VAL A 352 -10.25 -2.77 3.50
CA VAL A 352 -11.10 -3.86 3.00
C VAL A 352 -11.46 -4.84 4.13
N GLU A 353 -12.67 -5.41 4.07
CA GLU A 353 -13.15 -6.31 5.13
C GLU A 353 -12.34 -7.60 5.22
N GLU A 354 -11.69 -7.99 4.15
CA GLU A 354 -10.80 -9.14 4.07
C GLU A 354 -9.65 -9.06 5.09
N GLN A 355 -9.24 -7.85 5.51
CA GLN A 355 -8.25 -7.65 6.59
C GLN A 355 -8.71 -8.29 7.92
N ASN A 356 -10.01 -8.38 8.15
CA ASN A 356 -10.54 -9.01 9.36
C ASN A 356 -10.14 -10.50 9.50
N THR A 357 -9.75 -11.16 8.41
CA THR A 357 -9.28 -12.56 8.43
C THR A 357 -7.95 -12.74 9.18
N LEU A 358 -7.19 -11.66 9.34
CA LEU A 358 -5.95 -11.65 10.11
C LEU A 358 -6.17 -11.53 11.62
N ARG A 359 -7.37 -11.12 12.06
CA ARG A 359 -7.66 -10.91 13.48
C ARG A 359 -7.55 -12.19 14.29
N GLN A 360 -6.96 -12.09 15.46
CA GLN A 360 -6.98 -13.08 16.51
C GLN A 360 -7.97 -12.64 17.60
N ALA A 361 -8.04 -13.38 18.71
CA ALA A 361 -8.95 -13.03 19.79
C ALA A 361 -8.67 -11.62 20.33
N ALA A 362 -9.71 -10.77 20.33
CA ALA A 362 -9.63 -9.42 20.82
C ALA A 362 -9.46 -9.33 22.33
N ARG A 363 -8.84 -8.26 22.78
CA ARG A 363 -9.07 -7.68 24.10
C ARG A 363 -10.12 -6.59 23.96
N HIS A 364 -11.15 -6.65 24.78
CA HIS A 364 -12.30 -5.77 24.70
C HIS A 364 -12.48 -4.99 26.01
N PHE A 365 -12.72 -3.69 25.89
CA PHE A 365 -13.01 -2.77 27.00
C PHE A 365 -14.22 -1.91 26.64
N GLU A 366 -15.11 -1.69 27.60
CA GLU A 366 -16.31 -0.87 27.41
C GLU A 366 -16.53 0.11 28.56
N ASN A 367 -17.06 1.29 28.22
CA ASN A 367 -17.53 2.28 29.18
C ASN A 367 -16.50 2.63 30.27
N ALA A 368 -15.23 2.73 29.89
CA ALA A 368 -14.15 3.07 30.79
C ALA A 368 -13.92 4.60 30.81
N GLN A 369 -13.67 5.14 31.98
CA GLN A 369 -13.18 6.52 32.10
C GLN A 369 -11.66 6.49 32.12
N VAL A 370 -11.03 7.27 31.24
CA VAL A 370 -9.59 7.46 31.19
C VAL A 370 -9.27 8.88 31.65
N ASN A 371 -8.45 9.00 32.70
CA ASN A 371 -8.02 10.28 33.27
C ASN A 371 -6.59 10.59 32.85
N GLU A 372 -6.20 11.85 33.01
CA GLU A 372 -4.82 12.25 32.79
C GLU A 372 -3.85 11.48 33.70
N GLY A 373 -2.84 10.85 33.12
CA GLY A 373 -1.83 10.07 33.84
C GLY A 373 -2.25 8.65 34.25
N ASP A 374 -3.41 8.16 33.80
CA ASP A 374 -3.79 6.76 33.99
C ASP A 374 -2.89 5.85 33.12
N ASP A 375 -2.45 4.75 33.71
CA ASP A 375 -1.77 3.63 32.99
C ASP A 375 -2.81 2.56 32.62
N PHE A 376 -3.84 2.93 31.87
CA PHE A 376 -5.06 2.14 31.65
C PHE A 376 -4.79 0.77 31.01
N LEU A 377 -4.00 0.73 29.94
CA LEU A 377 -3.68 -0.53 29.25
C LEU A 377 -2.38 -1.17 29.78
N SER A 378 -1.48 -0.40 30.33
CA SER A 378 -0.20 -0.89 30.88
C SER A 378 -0.41 -1.83 32.06
N VAL A 379 -1.38 -1.55 32.95
CA VAL A 379 -1.73 -2.44 34.07
C VAL A 379 -2.32 -3.77 33.60
N GLU A 380 -2.92 -3.81 32.41
CA GLU A 380 -3.43 -4.99 31.73
C GLU A 380 -2.37 -5.68 30.88
N ASN A 381 -1.15 -5.15 30.83
CA ASN A 381 -0.03 -5.62 29.99
C ASN A 381 -0.41 -5.76 28.51
N VAL A 382 -1.09 -4.75 27.95
CA VAL A 382 -1.41 -4.71 26.51
C VAL A 382 -0.16 -4.30 25.74
N ARG A 383 0.26 -5.15 24.82
CA ARG A 383 1.47 -4.96 24.01
C ARG A 383 1.29 -5.57 22.64
N GLY A 384 1.98 -5.04 21.65
CA GLY A 384 2.06 -5.65 20.33
C GLY A 384 2.63 -4.71 19.28
N ASN A 385 3.11 -5.30 18.21
CA ASN A 385 3.63 -4.61 17.02
C ASN A 385 2.95 -5.06 15.73
N GLN A 386 1.84 -5.79 15.84
CA GLN A 386 0.97 -6.24 14.76
C GLN A 386 -0.45 -6.23 15.30
N LEU A 387 -1.10 -5.07 15.23
CA LEU A 387 -2.39 -4.86 15.87
C LEU A 387 -3.37 -4.15 14.93
N GLU A 388 -4.64 -4.43 15.14
CA GLU A 388 -5.72 -3.54 14.76
C GLU A 388 -6.41 -3.07 16.03
N ILE A 389 -6.58 -1.75 16.16
CA ILE A 389 -7.22 -1.11 17.32
C ILE A 389 -8.44 -0.37 16.80
N VAL A 390 -9.61 -0.70 17.35
CA VAL A 390 -10.88 -0.01 17.07
C VAL A 390 -11.35 0.67 18.35
N ALA A 391 -11.43 1.98 18.34
CA ALA A 391 -11.76 2.77 19.52
C ALA A 391 -12.86 3.79 19.25
N GLU A 392 -13.78 3.95 20.21
CA GLU A 392 -14.78 5.01 20.22
C GLU A 392 -14.64 5.84 21.50
N PHE A 393 -14.32 7.12 21.33
CA PHE A 393 -14.20 8.09 22.41
C PHE A 393 -15.38 9.04 22.45
N VAL A 394 -15.99 9.22 23.62
CA VAL A 394 -17.03 10.23 23.85
C VAL A 394 -16.39 11.43 24.55
N TYR A 395 -16.34 12.57 23.88
CA TYR A 395 -15.69 13.78 24.39
C TYR A 395 -16.67 14.95 24.66
N ARG A 396 -17.94 14.81 24.30
CA ARG A 396 -18.99 15.75 24.62
C ARG A 396 -20.05 15.08 25.49
N ALA A 397 -20.29 15.63 26.66
CA ALA A 397 -21.53 15.36 27.41
C ALA A 397 -22.66 16.15 26.72
N ILE A 398 -23.72 15.47 26.31
CA ILE A 398 -24.81 16.06 25.50
C ILE A 398 -25.69 17.03 26.33
N GLU A 399 -25.52 17.14 27.68
CA GLU A 399 -26.61 17.66 28.51
C GLU A 399 -26.32 18.92 29.34
N THR A 400 -25.09 19.35 29.64
CA THR A 400 -24.90 20.64 30.39
C THR A 400 -23.57 21.35 30.12
N PRO A 401 -23.57 22.72 30.00
CA PRO A 401 -22.34 23.51 29.86
C PRO A 401 -21.34 23.42 31.03
N ALA A 402 -21.80 23.04 32.21
CA ALA A 402 -20.96 22.94 33.43
C ALA A 402 -20.10 21.66 33.45
N GLU A 403 -20.48 20.62 32.69
CA GLU A 403 -19.72 19.38 32.57
C GLU A 403 -18.67 19.47 31.46
N ALA A 404 -18.84 20.39 30.51
CA ALA A 404 -17.88 20.61 29.42
C ALA A 404 -16.53 21.19 29.89
N GLU A 405 -16.49 21.86 31.04
CA GLU A 405 -15.25 22.41 31.61
C GLU A 405 -14.35 21.35 32.27
N GLN A 406 -14.80 20.11 32.38
CA GLN A 406 -14.07 18.99 33.01
C GLN A 406 -13.62 17.89 32.05
N LEU A 407 -13.90 18.01 30.76
CA LEU A 407 -13.53 17.00 29.78
C LEU A 407 -12.11 17.20 29.23
N ALA A 408 -11.52 16.12 28.71
CA ALA A 408 -10.21 16.16 28.07
C ALA A 408 -10.15 17.21 26.96
N SER A 409 -9.06 17.95 26.90
CA SER A 409 -8.72 18.84 25.79
C SER A 409 -8.07 18.07 24.63
N GLU A 410 -7.44 16.94 24.95
CA GLU A 410 -6.79 16.03 24.00
C GLU A 410 -6.90 14.60 24.51
N PHE A 411 -7.06 13.63 23.62
CA PHE A 411 -7.10 12.21 23.96
C PHE A 411 -6.74 11.35 22.75
N GLY A 412 -6.40 10.08 22.99
CA GLY A 412 -6.10 9.16 21.91
C GLY A 412 -5.37 7.90 22.35
N LEU A 413 -4.52 7.42 21.44
CA LEU A 413 -3.75 6.19 21.58
C LEU A 413 -2.26 6.49 21.46
N LYS A 414 -1.45 5.75 22.23
CA LYS A 414 -0.01 5.64 22.04
C LYS A 414 0.32 4.21 21.65
N VAL A 415 1.16 4.04 20.64
CA VAL A 415 1.66 2.73 20.20
C VAL A 415 3.17 2.75 20.13
N PHE A 416 3.78 1.58 20.21
CA PHE A 416 5.24 1.43 20.38
C PHE A 416 5.75 2.28 21.56
N GLU A 417 4.94 2.37 22.59
CA GLU A 417 5.23 3.14 23.79
C GLU A 417 6.29 2.44 24.65
N GLY A 418 7.25 3.22 25.14
CA GLY A 418 8.29 2.81 26.05
C GLY A 418 9.26 3.95 26.33
N GLU A 419 10.25 3.74 27.19
CA GLU A 419 11.18 4.80 27.62
C GLU A 419 11.82 5.53 26.41
N GLY A 420 11.44 6.81 26.22
CA GLY A 420 11.97 7.68 25.17
C GLY A 420 11.48 7.34 23.75
N GLN A 421 10.40 6.59 23.63
CA GLN A 421 9.80 6.25 22.35
C GLN A 421 8.28 6.16 22.46
N GLU A 422 7.59 6.78 21.53
CA GLU A 422 6.14 6.64 21.32
C GLU A 422 5.73 7.11 19.93
N THR A 423 4.66 6.55 19.40
CA THR A 423 3.91 7.11 18.27
C THR A 423 2.53 7.48 18.80
N VAL A 424 2.15 8.75 18.67
CA VAL A 424 0.88 9.27 19.22
C VAL A 424 -0.14 9.42 18.10
N ILE A 425 -1.33 8.86 18.31
CA ILE A 425 -2.53 9.06 17.50
C ILE A 425 -3.52 9.81 18.39
N GLY A 426 -3.68 11.10 18.18
CA GLY A 426 -4.44 11.95 19.09
C GLY A 426 -5.54 12.74 18.41
N TYR A 427 -6.51 13.16 19.22
CA TYR A 427 -7.57 14.08 18.82
C TYR A 427 -7.52 15.33 19.72
N ASP A 428 -7.28 16.48 19.10
CA ASP A 428 -7.38 17.79 19.75
C ASP A 428 -8.82 18.30 19.66
N VAL A 429 -9.44 18.51 20.83
CA VAL A 429 -10.85 18.87 20.94
C VAL A 429 -11.11 20.32 20.50
N ALA A 430 -10.17 21.23 20.76
CA ALA A 430 -10.33 22.64 20.45
C ALA A 430 -10.30 22.92 18.96
N SER A 431 -9.38 22.29 18.24
CA SER A 431 -9.27 22.38 16.78
C SER A 431 -10.14 21.37 16.04
N GLN A 432 -10.76 20.42 16.76
CA GLN A 432 -11.48 19.27 16.18
C GLN A 432 -10.64 18.52 15.15
N SER A 433 -9.41 18.20 15.51
CA SER A 433 -8.45 17.63 14.57
C SER A 433 -7.87 16.31 15.05
N LEU A 434 -7.83 15.34 14.15
CA LEU A 434 -7.04 14.12 14.30
C LEU A 434 -5.58 14.42 13.95
N PHE A 435 -4.65 13.87 14.72
CA PHE A 435 -3.22 13.99 14.39
C PHE A 435 -2.48 12.67 14.61
N VAL A 436 -1.35 12.55 13.91
CA VAL A 436 -0.33 11.52 14.15
C VAL A 436 1.00 12.21 14.39
N ASP A 437 1.57 12.01 15.59
CA ASP A 437 2.90 12.46 15.95
C ASP A 437 3.88 11.28 15.95
N ARG A 438 4.84 11.32 15.04
CA ARG A 438 5.93 10.33 14.93
C ARG A 438 7.31 10.91 15.24
N THR A 439 7.37 12.05 15.88
CA THR A 439 8.64 12.73 16.21
C THR A 439 9.52 11.93 17.17
N GLN A 440 8.93 11.01 17.92
CA GLN A 440 9.61 10.09 18.84
C GLN A 440 9.39 8.61 18.51
N SER A 441 9.10 8.28 17.24
CA SER A 441 8.76 6.92 16.79
C SER A 441 9.99 6.06 16.45
N GLY A 442 11.01 6.06 17.32
CA GLY A 442 12.23 5.25 17.18
C GLY A 442 13.33 5.94 16.39
N ASP A 443 13.89 5.27 15.38
CA ASP A 443 14.93 5.87 14.52
C ASP A 443 14.31 6.90 13.58
N THR A 444 14.57 8.16 13.88
CA THR A 444 14.13 9.32 13.08
C THR A 444 15.32 10.11 12.52
N THR A 445 16.54 9.60 12.69
CA THR A 445 17.79 10.35 12.43
C THR A 445 18.31 10.22 11.00
N PHE A 446 17.74 9.31 10.23
CA PHE A 446 18.17 9.06 8.84
C PHE A 446 17.75 10.18 7.87
N SER A 447 16.78 11.02 8.21
CA SER A 447 16.38 12.18 7.40
C SER A 447 15.74 13.27 8.26
N ASP A 448 16.14 14.53 8.05
CA ASP A 448 15.56 15.71 8.70
C ASP A 448 14.07 15.92 8.35
N ASN A 449 13.60 15.31 7.26
CA ASN A 449 12.22 15.40 6.79
C ASN A 449 11.29 14.34 7.40
N PHE A 450 11.83 13.39 8.19
CA PHE A 450 11.07 12.24 8.65
C PHE A 450 10.26 12.50 9.91
N ALA A 451 10.87 13.11 10.95
CA ALA A 451 10.22 13.37 12.23
C ALA A 451 9.12 14.44 12.07
N THR A 452 7.87 14.00 11.95
CA THR A 452 6.74 14.90 11.64
C THR A 452 5.55 14.70 12.57
N HIS A 453 4.78 15.79 12.71
CA HIS A 453 3.45 15.82 13.30
C HIS A 453 2.48 16.21 12.18
N THR A 454 1.58 15.31 11.81
CA THR A 454 0.55 15.54 10.80
C THR A 454 -0.81 15.73 11.46
N ILE A 455 -1.59 16.71 11.00
CA ILE A 455 -2.88 17.07 11.60
C ILE A 455 -3.92 17.33 10.51
N LYS A 456 -5.15 16.85 10.74
CA LYS A 456 -6.30 17.07 9.86
C LYS A 456 -7.57 17.36 10.64
N LEU A 457 -8.30 18.38 10.19
CA LEU A 457 -9.65 18.66 10.67
C LEU A 457 -10.57 17.44 10.49
N MET A 458 -11.16 16.97 11.58
CA MET A 458 -12.06 15.82 11.62
C MET A 458 -13.20 16.11 12.60
N PRO A 459 -14.20 16.94 12.22
CA PRO A 459 -15.31 17.27 13.09
C PRO A 459 -16.14 16.02 13.41
N SER A 460 -16.78 16.04 14.58
CA SER A 460 -17.70 14.99 15.02
C SER A 460 -18.98 15.66 15.56
N ASP A 461 -20.07 15.50 14.83
CA ASP A 461 -21.37 16.12 15.17
C ASP A 461 -22.06 15.42 16.34
N ASP A 462 -21.80 14.11 16.51
CA ASP A 462 -22.39 13.29 17.59
C ASP A 462 -21.55 13.28 18.88
N GLY A 463 -20.42 14.00 18.91
CA GLY A 463 -19.50 14.04 20.05
C GLY A 463 -18.72 12.74 20.29
N ILE A 464 -18.67 11.87 19.28
CA ILE A 464 -17.95 10.60 19.33
C ILE A 464 -16.84 10.63 18.27
N VAL A 465 -15.60 10.39 18.69
CA VAL A 465 -14.46 10.16 17.78
C VAL A 465 -14.25 8.67 17.63
N ARG A 466 -14.27 8.21 16.37
CA ARG A 466 -14.05 6.81 16.00
C ARG A 466 -12.69 6.68 15.34
N LEU A 467 -11.87 5.79 15.87
CA LEU A 467 -10.54 5.49 15.32
C LEU A 467 -10.43 4.00 14.99
N ARG A 468 -9.98 3.70 13.80
CA ARG A 468 -9.52 2.35 13.41
C ARG A 468 -8.05 2.46 13.02
N VAL A 469 -7.17 1.86 13.82
CA VAL A 469 -5.72 2.00 13.70
C VAL A 469 -5.10 0.65 13.41
N PHE A 470 -4.29 0.59 12.37
CA PHE A 470 -3.47 -0.58 12.03
C PHE A 470 -2.01 -0.29 12.37
N VAL A 471 -1.44 -1.12 13.24
CA VAL A 471 -0.06 -1.03 13.71
C VAL A 471 0.71 -2.22 13.16
N ASP A 472 1.72 -1.96 12.34
CA ASP A 472 2.66 -2.99 11.88
C ASP A 472 4.09 -2.61 12.31
N ARG A 473 5.02 -3.50 12.21
CA ARG A 473 6.41 -3.38 12.73
C ARG A 473 7.11 -2.07 12.36
N SER A 474 6.74 -1.46 11.27
CA SER A 474 7.30 -0.17 10.82
C SER A 474 6.26 0.74 10.16
N SER A 475 5.01 0.68 10.62
CA SER A 475 3.96 1.56 10.11
C SER A 475 2.79 1.72 11.04
N VAL A 476 2.08 2.83 10.86
CA VAL A 476 0.76 3.10 11.44
C VAL A 476 -0.14 3.66 10.34
N GLU A 477 -1.28 2.99 10.09
CA GLU A 477 -2.36 3.54 9.27
C GLU A 477 -3.58 3.83 10.15
N VAL A 478 -4.11 5.04 10.07
CA VAL A 478 -5.23 5.53 10.89
C VAL A 478 -6.40 5.89 10.00
N PHE A 479 -7.58 5.39 10.34
CA PHE A 479 -8.84 5.72 9.69
C PHE A 479 -9.77 6.34 10.74
N GLY A 480 -9.99 7.64 10.63
CA GLY A 480 -10.82 8.41 11.54
C GLY A 480 -12.25 8.57 11.02
N ASN A 481 -13.24 8.53 11.93
CA ASN A 481 -14.68 8.68 11.66
C ASN A 481 -15.12 7.88 10.43
N ASP A 482 -14.97 6.53 10.53
CA ASP A 482 -15.37 5.56 9.51
C ASP A 482 -14.70 5.77 8.13
N GLY A 483 -13.49 6.37 8.11
CA GLY A 483 -12.70 6.60 6.91
C GLY A 483 -12.90 7.99 6.27
N TYR A 484 -13.52 8.93 6.97
CA TYR A 484 -13.54 10.34 6.57
C TYR A 484 -12.14 10.94 6.48
N VAL A 485 -11.26 10.56 7.41
CA VAL A 485 -9.82 10.88 7.38
C VAL A 485 -9.01 9.58 7.32
N ALA A 486 -8.03 9.52 6.44
CA ALA A 486 -7.00 8.48 6.40
C ALA A 486 -5.61 9.11 6.59
N MET A 487 -4.76 8.47 7.40
CA MET A 487 -3.39 8.91 7.67
C MET A 487 -2.44 7.71 7.64
N SER A 488 -1.56 7.66 6.66
CA SER A 488 -0.55 6.61 6.50
C SER A 488 0.83 7.11 6.88
N ASN A 489 1.47 6.43 7.82
CA ASN A 489 2.78 6.84 8.33
C ASN A 489 3.73 5.64 8.49
N ARG A 490 4.94 5.74 7.95
CA ARG A 490 6.05 4.86 8.30
C ARG A 490 6.63 5.30 9.63
N ILE A 491 7.08 4.33 10.41
CA ILE A 491 7.77 4.51 11.69
C ILE A 491 8.90 3.48 11.80
N PHE A 492 9.92 3.73 12.61
CA PHE A 492 11.04 2.80 12.76
C PHE A 492 11.39 2.58 14.23
N PRO A 493 10.46 1.99 15.01
CA PRO A 493 10.59 1.84 16.46
C PRO A 493 11.54 0.72 16.86
N ASP A 494 12.11 0.83 18.06
CA ASP A 494 12.67 -0.33 18.76
C ASP A 494 11.53 -1.32 19.07
N GLN A 495 11.57 -2.50 18.49
CA GLN A 495 10.52 -3.51 18.58
C GLN A 495 10.32 -4.06 20.01
N ALA A 496 11.28 -3.86 20.89
CA ALA A 496 11.17 -4.25 22.31
C ALA A 496 10.26 -3.29 23.10
N LYS A 497 10.07 -2.05 22.60
CA LYS A 497 9.21 -1.02 23.18
C LYS A 497 7.88 -1.03 22.41
N ASN A 498 7.03 -1.99 22.70
CA ASN A 498 5.78 -2.24 21.97
C ASN A 498 4.54 -2.09 22.85
N GLY A 499 4.59 -1.21 23.85
CA GLY A 499 3.47 -0.83 24.68
C GLY A 499 2.36 -0.17 23.87
N VAL A 500 1.13 -0.33 24.36
CA VAL A 500 -0.06 0.36 23.84
C VAL A 500 -0.74 1.03 25.02
N GLU A 501 -1.08 2.32 24.89
CA GLU A 501 -1.77 3.05 25.93
C GLU A 501 -2.90 3.91 25.36
N VAL A 502 -3.94 4.13 26.18
CA VAL A 502 -4.99 5.15 25.97
C VAL A 502 -4.71 6.31 26.87
N TYR A 503 -4.69 7.51 26.37
CA TYR A 503 -4.37 8.70 27.16
C TYR A 503 -5.43 9.79 27.06
N ALA A 504 -5.46 10.67 28.06
CA ALA A 504 -6.23 11.90 28.08
C ALA A 504 -5.41 13.03 28.70
N ILE A 505 -5.61 14.28 28.26
CA ILE A 505 -4.96 15.49 28.77
C ILE A 505 -6.01 16.54 29.07
N GLY A 506 -5.84 17.27 30.19
CA GLY A 506 -6.69 18.39 30.59
C GLY A 506 -8.02 17.97 31.20
N GLY A 507 -8.26 16.70 31.39
CA GLY A 507 -9.45 16.12 31.98
C GLY A 507 -9.73 14.69 31.51
N PRO A 508 -10.81 14.05 31.98
CA PRO A 508 -11.15 12.69 31.57
C PRO A 508 -11.81 12.62 30.19
N VAL A 509 -11.64 11.48 29.51
CA VAL A 509 -12.43 11.09 28.36
C VAL A 509 -13.15 9.77 28.65
N THR A 510 -14.34 9.58 28.08
CA THR A 510 -15.04 8.29 28.15
C THR A 510 -14.67 7.44 26.93
N LEU A 511 -14.01 6.32 27.18
CA LEU A 511 -13.80 5.27 26.20
C LEU A 511 -15.07 4.42 26.14
N ARG A 512 -15.91 4.64 25.13
CA ARG A 512 -17.17 3.92 24.92
C ARG A 512 -16.92 2.44 24.60
N SER A 513 -15.98 2.19 23.69
CA SER A 513 -15.52 0.86 23.36
C SER A 513 -14.07 0.89 22.87
N LEU A 514 -13.34 -0.17 23.13
CA LEU A 514 -12.00 -0.42 22.61
C LEU A 514 -11.83 -1.91 22.34
N ASP A 515 -11.57 -2.25 21.10
CA ASP A 515 -11.19 -3.59 20.67
C ASP A 515 -9.76 -3.57 20.18
N ILE A 516 -8.91 -4.45 20.72
CA ILE A 516 -7.52 -4.61 20.29
C ILE A 516 -7.34 -6.04 19.78
N TYR A 517 -7.15 -6.18 18.46
CA TYR A 517 -6.95 -7.44 17.78
C TYR A 517 -5.47 -7.63 17.46
N PRO A 518 -4.77 -8.62 18.04
CA PRO A 518 -3.52 -9.07 17.47
C PRO A 518 -3.76 -9.59 16.04
N LEU A 519 -2.88 -9.21 15.11
CA LEU A 519 -2.99 -9.62 13.71
C LEU A 519 -1.96 -10.71 13.37
N LYS A 520 -2.34 -11.62 12.48
CA LYS A 520 -1.42 -12.61 11.90
C LYS A 520 -0.60 -11.95 10.80
N GLY A 521 0.68 -12.31 10.72
CA GLY A 521 1.49 -11.97 9.56
C GLY A 521 1.10 -12.81 8.33
N ILE A 522 1.28 -12.24 7.14
CA ILE A 522 0.99 -12.91 5.86
C ILE A 522 2.21 -13.64 5.29
N TRP A 523 3.39 -13.46 5.85
CA TRP A 523 4.65 -14.02 5.35
C TRP A 523 5.10 -15.30 6.07
N GLY A 524 4.32 -15.85 6.98
CA GLY A 524 4.65 -16.99 7.84
C GLY A 524 3.97 -18.29 7.44
N GLY A 525 4.61 -19.04 6.57
CA GLY A 525 4.31 -20.41 6.20
C GLY A 525 5.05 -20.71 4.90
N SER A 526 6.18 -21.41 4.97
CA SER A 526 6.95 -21.94 3.83
C SER A 526 6.84 -21.06 2.58
N MET A 527 7.83 -20.22 2.34
CA MET A 527 7.96 -19.57 1.02
C MET A 527 7.87 -20.67 -0.04
N ALA A 528 6.73 -20.78 -0.69
CA ALA A 528 6.60 -21.61 -1.88
C ALA A 528 7.52 -20.96 -2.92
N ARG A 529 8.76 -21.46 -3.01
CA ARG A 529 9.63 -21.20 -4.14
C ARG A 529 8.88 -21.73 -5.36
N ALA A 530 8.55 -20.86 -6.27
CA ALA A 530 8.30 -21.28 -7.64
C ALA A 530 9.58 -21.99 -8.08
N ASP A 531 9.48 -23.28 -8.36
CA ASP A 531 10.57 -24.11 -8.82
C ASP A 531 11.23 -23.46 -10.04
N SER A 532 12.47 -23.04 -9.86
CA SER A 532 13.38 -22.76 -10.97
C SER A 532 13.88 -24.10 -11.54
N SER A 533 13.01 -24.84 -12.21
CA SER A 533 13.39 -25.97 -13.07
C SER A 533 13.07 -25.65 -14.52
N GLY A 534 14.03 -25.08 -15.19
CA GLY A 534 14.02 -24.84 -16.62
C GLY A 534 15.35 -24.23 -17.03
N GLN A 535 16.28 -25.11 -17.39
CA GLN A 535 17.56 -24.78 -18.02
C GLN A 535 17.36 -24.06 -19.35
#